data_fc1bcf0b64b36e858e7257346bb6b428
#
_entry.id   fc1bcf0b64b36e858e7257346bb6b428
#
_cell.length_a   1.000
_cell.length_b   1.000
_cell.length_c   1.000
_cell.angle_alpha   90.00
_cell.angle_beta   90.00
_cell.angle_gamma   90.00
#
_symmetry.space_group_name_H-M   'P 1'
#
loop_
_entity.id
_entity.type
_entity.pdbx_description
1 polymer ?
#
loop_
_entity_poly.entity_id
_entity_poly.type
_entity_poly.pdbx_seq_one_letter_code
_entity_poly.pdbx_strand_id
1 'polypeptide(L)'
;QLVRYKKADLAVEAFNKLGLPLKVVGEGELFESVCENAQSNVEVMGRQPFEEIKRMLSECKALIFPGVEDFGIVPVEAMASGAPVIAYAAGGVLDSVIHGETGIYFDEQTPEAICEAVMSLEAGKYEFDREVLRAHSRKFSDSRFKKELKEYISNKLGVIL
;
A
#
# COMPACT_ATOMS: atom_id res chain seq x y z
N GLN A 1 0.51 4.01 10.86
CA GLN A 1 0.57 3.47 12.23
C GLN A 1 1.09 2.04 12.21
N LEU A 2 1.97 1.68 13.16
CA LEU A 2 2.51 0.32 13.34
C LEU A 2 1.67 -0.40 14.41
N VAL A 3 0.55 -0.97 13.96
CA VAL A 3 -0.40 -1.71 14.78
C VAL A 3 -0.59 -3.13 14.23
N ARG A 4 -1.05 -4.06 15.06
CA ARG A 4 -1.06 -5.51 14.76
C ARG A 4 -1.79 -5.88 13.47
N TYR A 5 -2.93 -5.26 13.19
CA TYR A 5 -3.70 -5.61 11.99
C TYR A 5 -3.04 -5.15 10.67
N LYS A 6 -2.09 -4.18 10.74
CA LYS A 6 -1.33 -3.73 9.57
C LYS A 6 -0.15 -4.62 9.21
N LYS A 7 0.23 -5.54 10.12
CA LYS A 7 1.22 -6.58 9.83
C LYS A 7 2.58 -6.09 9.34
N ALA A 8 3.07 -4.94 9.87
CA ALA A 8 4.40 -4.43 9.53
C ALA A 8 5.52 -5.41 9.93
N ASP A 9 5.32 -6.18 10.98
CA ASP A 9 6.18 -7.26 11.43
C ASP A 9 6.42 -8.33 10.35
N LEU A 10 5.36 -8.75 9.64
CA LEU A 10 5.49 -9.69 8.51
C LEU A 10 6.33 -9.13 7.36
N ALA A 11 6.16 -7.84 7.04
CA ALA A 11 6.97 -7.19 6.01
C ALA A 11 8.45 -7.16 6.42
N VAL A 12 8.75 -6.83 7.67
CA VAL A 12 10.14 -6.83 8.19
C VAL A 12 10.73 -8.23 8.12
N GLU A 13 10.02 -9.25 8.57
CA GLU A 13 10.49 -10.63 8.51
C GLU A 13 10.77 -11.09 7.07
N ALA A 14 9.87 -10.78 6.13
CA ALA A 14 10.05 -11.11 4.72
C ALA A 14 11.31 -10.43 4.14
N PHE A 15 11.49 -9.13 4.40
CA PHE A 15 12.64 -8.39 3.87
C PHE A 15 13.96 -8.75 4.56
N ASN A 16 13.94 -9.15 5.81
CA ASN A 16 15.11 -9.76 6.47
C ASN A 16 15.57 -11.03 5.74
N LYS A 17 14.61 -11.87 5.27
CA LYS A 17 14.92 -13.08 4.48
C LYS A 17 15.43 -12.74 3.07
N LEU A 18 14.84 -11.70 2.44
CA LEU A 18 15.20 -11.27 1.09
C LEU A 18 16.54 -10.53 1.01
N GLY A 19 16.95 -9.84 2.06
CA GLY A 19 18.11 -8.94 2.05
C GLY A 19 17.91 -7.67 1.19
N LEU A 20 16.70 -7.42 0.68
CA LEU A 20 16.37 -6.24 -0.11
C LEU A 20 16.06 -5.03 0.78
N PRO A 21 16.27 -3.79 0.29
CA PRO A 21 15.98 -2.60 1.08
C PRO A 21 14.48 -2.45 1.38
N LEU A 22 14.15 -2.19 2.65
CA LEU A 22 12.80 -1.83 3.09
C LEU A 22 12.85 -0.57 3.96
N LYS A 23 11.94 0.37 3.70
CA LYS A 23 11.67 1.51 4.60
C LYS A 23 10.34 1.29 5.30
N VAL A 24 10.36 1.31 6.63
CA VAL A 24 9.17 1.19 7.48
C VAL A 24 8.87 2.53 8.11
N VAL A 25 7.72 3.11 7.77
CA VAL A 25 7.32 4.45 8.23
C VAL A 25 6.12 4.38 9.15
N GLY A 26 6.22 4.99 10.31
CA GLY A 26 5.12 5.10 11.26
C GLY A 26 5.54 4.86 12.70
N GLU A 27 4.59 5.06 13.58
CA GLU A 27 4.68 4.83 15.02
C GLU A 27 3.48 4.00 15.48
N GLY A 28 3.59 3.38 16.64
CA GLY A 28 2.52 2.57 17.22
C GLY A 28 3.05 1.47 18.11
N GLU A 29 2.15 0.59 18.56
CA GLU A 29 2.47 -0.47 19.53
C GLU A 29 3.56 -1.45 19.07
N LEU A 30 3.76 -1.61 17.76
CA LEU A 30 4.77 -2.50 17.21
C LEU A 30 6.12 -1.80 16.91
N PHE A 31 6.27 -0.49 17.17
CA PHE A 31 7.46 0.25 16.75
C PHE A 31 8.74 -0.34 17.34
N GLU A 32 8.79 -0.57 18.66
CA GLU A 32 9.96 -1.12 19.33
C GLU A 32 10.29 -2.53 18.83
N SER A 33 9.28 -3.41 18.74
CA SER A 33 9.46 -4.76 18.24
C SER A 33 9.92 -4.80 16.78
N VAL A 34 9.43 -3.90 15.94
CA VAL A 34 9.86 -3.77 14.54
C VAL A 34 11.32 -3.30 14.47
N CYS A 35 11.74 -2.34 15.31
CA CYS A 35 13.11 -1.89 15.39
C CYS A 35 14.07 -3.01 15.85
N GLU A 36 13.69 -3.78 16.87
CA GLU A 36 14.48 -4.89 17.39
C GLU A 36 14.70 -6.02 16.39
N ASN A 37 13.69 -6.28 15.55
CA ASN A 37 13.73 -7.35 14.56
C ASN A 37 14.28 -6.92 13.19
N ALA A 38 14.45 -5.62 12.95
CA ALA A 38 14.96 -5.09 11.69
C ALA A 38 16.45 -5.43 11.51
N GLN A 39 16.83 -6.01 10.37
CA GLN A 39 18.21 -6.19 9.96
C GLN A 39 18.75 -4.95 9.22
N SER A 40 20.01 -4.94 8.84
CA SER A 40 20.71 -3.79 8.26
C SER A 40 20.11 -3.26 6.94
N ASN A 41 19.32 -4.07 6.24
CA ASN A 41 18.61 -3.71 5.02
C ASN A 41 17.23 -3.09 5.28
N VAL A 42 16.76 -3.07 6.53
CA VAL A 42 15.45 -2.53 6.94
C VAL A 42 15.65 -1.26 7.74
N GLU A 43 15.19 -0.13 7.22
CA GLU A 43 15.24 1.18 7.86
C GLU A 43 13.90 1.51 8.52
N VAL A 44 13.84 1.55 9.85
CA VAL A 44 12.64 1.93 10.63
C VAL A 44 12.72 3.41 10.97
N MET A 45 11.90 4.23 10.33
CA MET A 45 12.06 5.69 10.30
C MET A 45 11.16 6.44 11.29
N GLY A 46 10.26 5.76 12.00
CA GLY A 46 9.28 6.44 12.84
C GLY A 46 8.30 7.30 12.02
N ARG A 47 7.72 8.30 12.66
CA ARG A 47 6.81 9.24 12.01
C ARG A 47 7.57 10.17 11.06
N GLN A 48 7.07 10.30 9.84
CA GLN A 48 7.63 11.20 8.83
C GLN A 48 6.62 12.28 8.41
N PRO A 49 7.07 13.46 7.99
CA PRO A 49 6.23 14.47 7.37
C PRO A 49 5.58 13.95 6.07
N PHE A 50 4.40 14.48 5.73
CA PHE A 50 3.67 14.04 4.54
C PHE A 50 4.48 14.15 3.24
N GLU A 51 5.23 15.26 3.06
CA GLU A 51 6.06 15.45 1.86
C GLU A 51 7.18 14.41 1.74
N GLU A 52 7.72 13.95 2.87
CA GLU A 52 8.72 12.88 2.88
C GLU A 52 8.10 11.52 2.52
N ILE A 53 6.91 11.22 3.06
CA ILE A 53 6.14 10.01 2.69
C ILE A 53 5.86 10.02 1.19
N LYS A 54 5.39 11.13 0.65
CA LYS A 54 5.11 11.31 -0.78
C LYS A 54 6.36 11.11 -1.63
N ARG A 55 7.51 11.67 -1.20
CA ARG A 55 8.80 11.46 -1.87
C ARG A 55 9.16 9.97 -1.88
N MET A 56 9.12 9.30 -0.73
CA MET A 56 9.43 7.87 -0.63
C MET A 56 8.52 7.02 -1.51
N LEU A 57 7.21 7.28 -1.53
CA LEU A 57 6.26 6.59 -2.41
C LEU A 57 6.56 6.84 -3.90
N SER A 58 7.06 8.01 -4.26
CA SER A 58 7.45 8.30 -5.64
C SER A 58 8.75 7.64 -6.09
N GLU A 59 9.60 7.27 -5.16
CA GLU A 59 10.93 6.68 -5.40
C GLU A 59 10.95 5.16 -5.20
N CYS A 60 10.01 4.59 -4.45
CA CYS A 60 10.00 3.16 -4.17
C CYS A 60 9.64 2.32 -5.41
N LYS A 61 10.06 1.06 -5.40
CA LYS A 61 9.67 0.08 -6.43
C LYS A 61 8.24 -0.40 -6.24
N ALA A 62 7.78 -0.53 -4.99
CA ALA A 62 6.42 -0.91 -4.63
C ALA A 62 6.11 -0.54 -3.17
N LEU A 63 4.83 -0.36 -2.86
CA LEU A 63 4.32 -0.35 -1.50
C LEU A 63 4.03 -1.80 -1.07
N ILE A 64 4.47 -2.20 0.13
CA ILE A 64 4.08 -3.48 0.76
C ILE A 64 2.92 -3.23 1.70
N PHE A 65 1.79 -3.90 1.47
CA PHE A 65 0.55 -3.71 2.22
C PHE A 65 0.01 -5.06 2.73
N PRO A 66 0.57 -5.61 3.84
CA PRO A 66 0.27 -6.96 4.31
C PRO A 66 -0.93 -7.03 5.26
N GLY A 67 -1.46 -5.89 5.68
CA GLY A 67 -2.63 -5.80 6.57
C GLY A 67 -3.97 -5.88 5.85
N VAL A 68 -5.05 -5.90 6.65
CA VAL A 68 -6.43 -5.80 6.14
C VAL A 68 -7.02 -4.49 6.65
N GLU A 69 -7.51 -3.68 5.74
CA GLU A 69 -8.21 -2.42 6.06
C GLU A 69 -9.54 -2.35 5.30
N ASP A 70 -10.48 -1.54 5.81
CA ASP A 70 -11.80 -1.38 5.18
C ASP A 70 -11.73 -0.71 3.81
N PHE A 71 -10.82 0.26 3.63
CA PHE A 71 -10.57 0.91 2.34
C PHE A 71 -9.09 0.87 1.94
N GLY A 72 -8.18 1.32 2.82
CA GLY A 72 -6.77 1.40 2.52
C GLY A 72 -6.40 2.65 1.70
N ILE A 73 -6.31 3.82 2.37
CA ILE A 73 -5.91 5.07 1.71
C ILE A 73 -4.47 4.99 1.18
N VAL A 74 -3.57 4.38 1.91
CA VAL A 74 -2.14 4.30 1.56
C VAL A 74 -1.86 3.58 0.22
N PRO A 75 -2.52 2.47 -0.14
CA PRO A 75 -2.48 1.91 -1.49
C PRO A 75 -2.84 2.92 -2.60
N VAL A 76 -3.87 3.73 -2.39
CA VAL A 76 -4.28 4.76 -3.36
C VAL A 76 -3.23 5.87 -3.46
N GLU A 77 -2.65 6.31 -2.34
CA GLU A 77 -1.55 7.29 -2.30
C GLU A 77 -0.29 6.77 -3.00
N ALA A 78 0.02 5.49 -2.86
CA ALA A 78 1.14 4.85 -3.57
C ALA A 78 0.92 4.88 -5.09
N MET A 79 -0.24 4.44 -5.56
CA MET A 79 -0.59 4.51 -6.99
C MET A 79 -0.60 5.94 -7.51
N ALA A 80 -1.11 6.91 -6.74
CA ALA A 80 -1.07 8.34 -7.08
C ALA A 80 0.36 8.87 -7.22
N SER A 81 1.30 8.32 -6.46
CA SER A 81 2.73 8.62 -6.55
C SER A 81 3.44 7.84 -7.67
N GLY A 82 2.75 6.88 -8.29
CA GLY A 82 3.27 6.04 -9.36
C GLY A 82 3.98 4.77 -8.87
N ALA A 83 3.70 4.32 -7.66
CA ALA A 83 4.20 3.06 -7.12
C ALA A 83 3.11 1.97 -7.16
N PRO A 84 3.40 0.77 -7.65
CA PRO A 84 2.50 -0.37 -7.57
C PRO A 84 2.38 -0.86 -6.12
N VAL A 85 1.35 -1.65 -5.84
CA VAL A 85 1.06 -2.16 -4.50
C VAL A 85 1.23 -3.68 -4.47
N ILE A 86 2.02 -4.20 -3.54
CA ILE A 86 2.06 -5.62 -3.20
C ILE A 86 1.21 -5.82 -1.95
N ALA A 87 0.05 -6.44 -2.08
CA ALA A 87 -0.96 -6.47 -1.04
C ALA A 87 -1.47 -7.87 -0.71
N TYR A 88 -1.83 -8.07 0.55
CA TYR A 88 -2.65 -9.22 0.93
C TYR A 88 -4.04 -9.11 0.31
N ALA A 89 -4.51 -10.18 -0.33
CA ALA A 89 -5.75 -10.23 -1.10
C ALA A 89 -7.01 -10.23 -0.21
N ALA A 90 -7.19 -9.21 0.65
CA ALA A 90 -8.36 -9.11 1.53
C ALA A 90 -8.70 -7.65 1.89
N GLY A 91 -9.98 -7.39 2.15
CA GLY A 91 -10.49 -6.07 2.53
C GLY A 91 -10.55 -5.08 1.37
N GLY A 92 -10.53 -3.79 1.68
CA GLY A 92 -10.75 -2.71 0.71
C GLY A 92 -9.68 -2.58 -0.38
N VAL A 93 -8.53 -3.23 -0.23
CA VAL A 93 -7.52 -3.28 -1.28
C VAL A 93 -8.03 -3.98 -2.54
N LEU A 94 -9.00 -4.90 -2.42
CA LEU A 94 -9.63 -5.59 -3.55
C LEU A 94 -10.46 -4.65 -4.42
N ASP A 95 -10.93 -3.52 -3.87
CA ASP A 95 -11.67 -2.49 -4.62
C ASP A 95 -10.74 -1.46 -5.26
N SER A 96 -9.54 -1.29 -4.72
CA SER A 96 -8.62 -0.22 -5.13
C SER A 96 -7.46 -0.68 -6.00
N VAL A 97 -6.97 -1.91 -5.84
CA VAL A 97 -5.84 -2.47 -6.60
C VAL A 97 -6.35 -3.49 -7.63
N ILE A 98 -5.74 -3.53 -8.81
CA ILE A 98 -6.03 -4.52 -9.87
C ILE A 98 -4.78 -5.38 -10.03
N HIS A 99 -4.91 -6.69 -9.75
CA HIS A 99 -3.79 -7.63 -9.86
C HIS A 99 -3.21 -7.66 -11.29
N GLY A 100 -1.91 -7.50 -11.39
CA GLY A 100 -1.17 -7.47 -12.67
C GLY A 100 -1.23 -6.14 -13.42
N GLU A 101 -2.08 -5.18 -13.02
CA GLU A 101 -2.22 -3.87 -13.65
C GLU A 101 -1.76 -2.72 -12.74
N THR A 102 -2.18 -2.74 -11.46
CA THR A 102 -1.80 -1.70 -10.48
C THR A 102 -1.10 -2.25 -9.24
N GLY A 103 -0.99 -3.57 -9.14
CA GLY A 103 -0.29 -4.22 -8.05
C GLY A 103 -0.25 -5.74 -8.18
N ILE A 104 0.25 -6.39 -7.16
CA ILE A 104 0.37 -7.84 -7.04
C ILE A 104 -0.33 -8.26 -5.76
N TYR A 105 -1.18 -9.28 -5.83
CA TYR A 105 -1.76 -9.90 -4.64
C TYR A 105 -0.95 -11.10 -4.18
N PHE A 106 -0.93 -11.33 -2.88
CA PHE A 106 -0.56 -12.57 -2.25
C PHE A 106 -1.70 -13.06 -1.35
N ASP A 107 -1.89 -14.36 -1.21
CA ASP A 107 -3.10 -14.98 -0.67
C ASP A 107 -2.96 -15.45 0.78
N GLU A 108 -1.74 -15.43 1.34
CA GLU A 108 -1.48 -15.84 2.72
C GLU A 108 -0.69 -14.76 3.46
N GLN A 109 -1.12 -14.42 4.68
CA GLN A 109 -0.39 -13.48 5.55
C GLN A 109 0.84 -14.15 6.17
N THR A 110 1.80 -14.54 5.32
CA THR A 110 3.08 -15.14 5.70
C THR A 110 4.25 -14.35 5.10
N PRO A 111 5.43 -14.36 5.75
CA PRO A 111 6.63 -13.76 5.16
C PRO A 111 7.00 -14.39 3.80
N GLU A 112 6.77 -15.69 3.64
CA GLU A 112 7.05 -16.45 2.43
C GLU A 112 6.23 -15.93 1.24
N ALA A 113 4.92 -15.70 1.43
CA ALA A 113 4.04 -15.18 0.39
C ALA A 113 4.44 -13.75 -0.03
N ILE A 114 4.87 -12.91 0.93
CA ILE A 114 5.43 -11.59 0.63
C ILE A 114 6.72 -11.73 -0.18
N CYS A 115 7.63 -12.64 0.22
CA CYS A 115 8.87 -12.90 -0.51
C CYS A 115 8.59 -13.31 -1.97
N GLU A 116 7.67 -14.24 -2.21
CA GLU A 116 7.29 -14.69 -3.56
C GLU A 116 6.75 -13.54 -4.41
N ALA A 117 5.87 -12.71 -3.86
CA ALA A 117 5.32 -11.55 -4.56
C ALA A 117 6.39 -10.52 -4.91
N VAL A 118 7.29 -10.20 -3.97
CA VAL A 118 8.42 -9.28 -4.19
C VAL A 118 9.38 -9.85 -5.25
N MET A 119 9.76 -11.12 -5.14
CA MET A 119 10.66 -11.76 -6.10
C MET A 119 10.05 -11.87 -7.50
N SER A 120 8.72 -12.00 -7.62
CA SER A 120 8.06 -11.98 -8.92
C SER A 120 8.15 -10.60 -9.59
N LEU A 121 8.09 -9.51 -8.81
CA LEU A 121 8.34 -8.16 -9.31
C LEU A 121 9.81 -7.96 -9.70
N GLU A 122 10.76 -8.38 -8.86
CA GLU A 122 12.20 -8.27 -9.13
C GLU A 122 12.62 -9.07 -10.38
N ALA A 123 11.98 -10.20 -10.63
CA ALA A 123 12.20 -11.02 -11.82
C ALA A 123 11.55 -10.46 -13.09
N GLY A 124 10.88 -9.31 -13.03
CA GLY A 124 10.21 -8.70 -14.18
C GLY A 124 8.97 -9.45 -14.68
N LYS A 125 8.36 -10.30 -13.84
CA LYS A 125 7.09 -10.97 -14.19
C LYS A 125 5.94 -9.97 -14.34
N TYR A 126 6.02 -8.83 -13.64
CA TYR A 126 5.07 -7.74 -13.69
C TYR A 126 5.80 -6.44 -14.02
N GLU A 127 5.28 -5.71 -14.99
CA GLU A 127 5.72 -4.37 -15.34
C GLU A 127 4.58 -3.38 -15.12
N PHE A 128 4.87 -2.27 -14.45
CA PHE A 128 3.86 -1.28 -14.09
C PHE A 128 4.17 0.07 -14.72
N ASP A 129 3.22 0.60 -15.48
CA ASP A 129 3.30 1.95 -16.02
C ASP A 129 2.82 2.96 -14.96
N ARG A 130 3.70 3.90 -14.62
CA ARG A 130 3.43 4.93 -13.59
C ARG A 130 2.23 5.82 -13.96
N GLU A 131 2.01 6.09 -15.23
CA GLU A 131 0.86 6.91 -15.66
C GLU A 131 -0.45 6.13 -15.58
N VAL A 132 -0.43 4.83 -15.83
CA VAL A 132 -1.59 3.94 -15.60
C VAL A 132 -1.96 3.91 -14.12
N LEU A 133 -0.98 3.76 -13.23
CA LEU A 133 -1.17 3.80 -11.77
C LEU A 133 -1.81 5.11 -11.32
N ARG A 134 -1.25 6.25 -11.77
CA ARG A 134 -1.77 7.59 -11.47
C ARG A 134 -3.18 7.81 -12.04
N ALA A 135 -3.43 7.36 -13.26
CA ALA A 135 -4.76 7.46 -13.87
C ALA A 135 -5.80 6.65 -13.11
N HIS A 136 -5.42 5.44 -12.67
CA HIS A 136 -6.28 4.59 -11.87
C HIS A 136 -6.60 5.22 -10.50
N SER A 137 -5.61 5.77 -9.79
CA SER A 137 -5.81 6.40 -8.49
C SER A 137 -6.78 7.58 -8.52
N ARG A 138 -6.91 8.31 -9.66
CA ARG A 138 -7.87 9.41 -9.83
C ARG A 138 -9.33 8.99 -9.67
N LYS A 139 -9.64 7.68 -9.82
CA LYS A 139 -10.98 7.13 -9.54
C LYS A 139 -11.39 7.29 -8.07
N PHE A 140 -10.43 7.46 -7.18
CA PHE A 140 -10.60 7.64 -5.74
C PHE A 140 -10.38 9.09 -5.29
N SER A 141 -10.43 10.04 -6.22
CA SER A 141 -10.21 11.46 -5.91
C SER A 141 -11.38 12.04 -5.10
N ASP A 142 -11.04 12.97 -4.23
CA ASP A 142 -11.97 13.74 -3.40
C ASP A 142 -13.07 14.44 -4.23
N SER A 143 -12.70 14.98 -5.39
CA SER A 143 -13.63 15.64 -6.30
C SER A 143 -14.67 14.68 -6.87
N ARG A 144 -14.25 13.46 -7.27
CA ARG A 144 -15.16 12.42 -7.76
C ARG A 144 -16.08 11.93 -6.65
N PHE A 145 -15.53 11.64 -5.48
CA PHE A 145 -16.32 11.22 -4.32
C PHE A 145 -17.41 12.24 -3.98
N LYS A 146 -17.05 13.52 -3.88
CA LYS A 146 -18.02 14.60 -3.58
C LYS A 146 -19.12 14.69 -4.64
N LYS A 147 -18.76 14.55 -5.91
CA LYS A 147 -19.73 14.56 -7.03
C LYS A 147 -20.70 13.38 -6.94
N GLU A 148 -20.16 12.16 -6.85
CA GLU A 148 -20.96 10.93 -6.80
C GLU A 148 -21.86 10.88 -5.57
N LEU A 149 -21.35 11.33 -4.41
CA LEU A 149 -22.14 11.41 -3.19
C LEU A 149 -23.31 12.40 -3.32
N LYS A 150 -23.09 13.59 -3.89
CA LYS A 150 -24.15 14.57 -4.14
C LYS A 150 -25.21 14.01 -5.08
N GLU A 151 -24.78 13.39 -6.19
CA GLU A 151 -25.69 12.76 -7.15
C GLU A 151 -26.52 11.65 -6.49
N TYR A 152 -25.88 10.80 -5.68
CA TYR A 152 -26.56 9.73 -4.94
C TYR A 152 -27.63 10.27 -3.98
N ILE A 153 -27.26 11.29 -3.18
CA ILE A 153 -28.18 11.91 -2.22
C ILE A 153 -29.34 12.59 -2.96
N SER A 154 -29.05 13.36 -4.02
CA SER A 154 -30.07 14.03 -4.82
C SER A 154 -31.09 13.04 -5.40
N ASN A 155 -30.60 11.95 -5.96
CA ASN A 155 -31.45 10.90 -6.52
C ASN A 155 -32.30 10.18 -5.47
N LYS A 156 -31.77 9.97 -4.27
CA LYS A 156 -32.48 9.27 -3.18
C LYS A 156 -33.51 10.14 -2.48
N LEU A 157 -33.22 11.43 -2.32
CA LEU A 157 -34.08 12.36 -1.60
C LEU A 157 -34.97 13.22 -2.51
N GLY A 158 -34.77 13.16 -3.83
CA GLY A 158 -35.49 14.00 -4.79
C GLY A 158 -35.19 15.50 -4.64
N VAL A 159 -34.00 15.84 -4.12
CA VAL A 159 -33.54 17.23 -3.93
C VAL A 159 -32.32 17.52 -4.80
N ILE A 160 -32.17 18.78 -5.22
CA ILE A 160 -30.98 19.25 -5.94
C ILE A 160 -30.01 19.80 -4.89
N LEU A 161 -28.81 19.23 -4.78
CA LEU A 161 -27.71 19.62 -3.86
C LEU A 161 -26.62 20.42 -4.57
#